data_96c0b47e393f222b20415e913982efa8
#
_entry.id   96c0b47e393f222b20415e913982efa8
#
_cell.length_a   1.000
_cell.length_b   1.000
_cell.length_c   1.000
_cell.angle_alpha   90.00
_cell.angle_beta   90.00
_cell.angle_gamma   90.00
#
_symmetry.space_group_name_H-M   'P 1'
#
loop_
_entity.id
_entity.type
_entity.pdbx_description
1 polymer ?
#
loop_
_entity_poly.entity_id
_entity_poly.type
_entity_poly.pdbx_seq_one_letter_code
_entity_poly.pdbx_strand_id
1 'polypeptide(L)'
;LKNLNLNIFLLILALSLIFTSCEKKETPLTLPATKGDLKNYTLRLGKDYTTQLYFTIEDGKVKGNDFQVWDLAFDCSANGKLILVNGGKEVQVSETDCKTLGEPFNLLNAEWNWDNPSGEWNGTAIGNWWDSLTNNSLNKVYLIDRGVLEVNRYKKLRIISVSPTSFFIQYANLDGTEISSCEVKKLNAKNYVYFNFDKPNETIDLEPEKNSWDLIFTRYRHVYYEMNPIVPYSVTGVLLNPNKVVCYKDSLIGFNQIDINVAKQFTLSNKKDIIGFDWKNYDFALGRFDVIRKYTYIIKDTKGIYYKLRFIDFYDEQGIKGAPKFEIQRL
;
A
#
# COMPACT_ATOMS: atom_id res chain seq x y z
N LEU A 1 -7.24 57.53 -58.46
CA LEU A 1 -6.13 56.65 -57.89
C LEU A 1 -6.29 56.38 -56.39
N LYS A 2 -6.71 57.41 -55.55
CA LYS A 2 -6.86 57.21 -54.10
C LYS A 2 -8.00 56.26 -53.71
N ASN A 3 -9.12 56.25 -54.45
CA ASN A 3 -10.25 55.36 -54.12
C ASN A 3 -10.05 53.92 -54.60
N LEU A 4 -9.16 53.67 -55.57
CA LEU A 4 -8.85 52.36 -56.08
C LEU A 4 -7.99 51.59 -55.06
N ASN A 5 -7.06 52.25 -54.38
CA ASN A 5 -6.20 51.68 -53.36
C ASN A 5 -6.96 51.29 -52.04
N LEU A 6 -8.01 52.10 -51.71
CA LEU A 6 -8.84 51.83 -50.54
C LEU A 6 -9.73 50.59 -50.75
N ASN A 7 -10.27 50.42 -51.96
CA ASN A 7 -11.09 49.23 -52.26
C ASN A 7 -10.28 47.96 -52.37
N ILE A 8 -9.02 48.01 -52.84
CA ILE A 8 -8.10 46.88 -52.87
C ILE A 8 -7.70 46.50 -51.43
N PHE A 9 -7.44 47.46 -50.57
CA PHE A 9 -7.12 47.23 -49.17
C PHE A 9 -8.27 46.59 -48.40
N LEU A 10 -9.52 47.05 -48.63
CA LEU A 10 -10.70 46.43 -48.02
C LEU A 10 -10.99 45.05 -48.58
N LEU A 11 -10.71 44.78 -49.84
CA LEU A 11 -10.82 43.41 -50.40
C LEU A 11 -9.82 42.43 -49.82
N ILE A 12 -8.58 42.87 -49.62
CA ILE A 12 -7.52 42.06 -48.98
C ILE A 12 -7.84 41.80 -47.51
N LEU A 13 -8.37 42.79 -46.79
CA LEU A 13 -8.80 42.65 -45.39
C LEU A 13 -10.00 41.71 -45.25
N ALA A 14 -10.95 41.74 -46.20
CA ALA A 14 -12.08 40.81 -46.24
C ALA A 14 -11.66 39.37 -46.57
N LEU A 15 -10.66 39.19 -47.45
CA LEU A 15 -10.11 37.85 -47.76
C LEU A 15 -9.33 37.24 -46.59
N SER A 16 -8.68 38.05 -45.76
CA SER A 16 -7.92 37.55 -44.60
C SER A 16 -8.82 37.03 -43.45
N LEU A 17 -10.09 37.43 -43.43
CA LEU A 17 -11.07 36.97 -42.41
C LEU A 17 -11.70 35.62 -42.75
N ILE A 18 -11.50 35.10 -43.97
CA ILE A 18 -12.09 33.80 -44.38
C ILE A 18 -11.22 32.60 -43.95
N PHE A 19 -9.98 32.82 -43.52
CA PHE A 19 -9.05 31.74 -43.10
C PHE A 19 -9.03 31.46 -41.61
N THR A 20 -9.99 31.97 -40.81
CA THR A 20 -10.18 31.43 -39.46
C THR A 20 -10.92 30.10 -39.56
N SER A 21 -10.23 29.09 -40.10
CA SER A 21 -10.67 27.72 -39.99
C SER A 21 -10.70 27.36 -38.49
N CYS A 22 -11.91 27.21 -37.98
CA CYS A 22 -12.08 26.59 -36.66
C CYS A 22 -11.61 25.14 -36.78
N GLU A 23 -10.37 24.86 -36.50
CA GLU A 23 -9.93 23.49 -36.26
C GLU A 23 -10.76 22.92 -35.09
N LYS A 24 -11.72 22.06 -35.45
CA LYS A 24 -12.37 21.24 -34.42
C LYS A 24 -11.26 20.47 -33.74
N LYS A 25 -11.09 20.69 -32.43
CA LYS A 25 -10.23 19.81 -31.61
C LYS A 25 -10.66 18.37 -31.88
N GLU A 26 -9.83 17.64 -32.59
CA GLU A 26 -10.02 16.22 -32.76
C GLU A 26 -10.00 15.58 -31.37
N THR A 27 -11.06 14.89 -31.01
CA THR A 27 -11.05 14.04 -29.82
C THR A 27 -10.05 12.92 -30.09
N PRO A 28 -9.02 12.73 -29.22
CA PRO A 28 -8.06 11.66 -29.43
C PRO A 28 -8.80 10.34 -29.60
N LEU A 29 -8.54 9.63 -30.68
CA LEU A 29 -9.08 8.30 -30.92
C LEU A 29 -8.49 7.37 -29.86
N THR A 30 -9.27 7.04 -28.84
CA THR A 30 -8.91 5.98 -27.88
C THR A 30 -9.09 4.64 -28.58
N LEU A 31 -7.97 4.08 -29.08
CA LEU A 31 -7.96 2.70 -29.54
C LEU A 31 -8.39 1.79 -28.41
N PRO A 32 -9.27 0.79 -28.66
CA PRO A 32 -9.60 -0.21 -27.66
C PRO A 32 -8.32 -0.85 -27.13
N ALA A 33 -8.19 -1.00 -25.82
CA ALA A 33 -7.06 -1.72 -25.24
C ALA A 33 -7.05 -3.14 -25.85
N THR A 34 -5.95 -3.52 -26.49
CA THR A 34 -5.77 -4.88 -26.99
C THR A 34 -5.68 -5.82 -25.79
N LYS A 35 -6.52 -6.86 -25.79
CA LYS A 35 -6.45 -7.94 -24.82
C LYS A 35 -5.04 -8.56 -24.87
N GLY A 36 -4.39 -8.63 -23.71
CA GLY A 36 -3.06 -9.23 -23.60
C GLY A 36 -3.12 -10.76 -23.52
N ASP A 37 -1.96 -11.38 -23.69
CA ASP A 37 -1.80 -12.81 -23.46
C ASP A 37 -1.96 -13.16 -21.98
N LEU A 38 -2.40 -14.39 -21.72
CA LEU A 38 -2.45 -14.95 -20.38
C LEU A 38 -1.02 -15.27 -19.94
N LYS A 39 -0.58 -14.62 -18.85
CA LYS A 39 0.75 -14.84 -18.26
C LYS A 39 0.62 -15.62 -16.97
N ASN A 40 1.59 -16.50 -16.72
CA ASN A 40 1.70 -17.29 -15.50
C ASN A 40 2.91 -16.83 -14.69
N TYR A 41 2.72 -16.69 -13.38
CA TYR A 41 3.78 -16.31 -12.44
C TYR A 41 3.81 -17.26 -11.26
N THR A 42 5.02 -17.51 -10.75
CA THR A 42 5.28 -18.16 -9.47
C THR A 42 6.22 -17.26 -8.69
N LEU A 43 5.76 -16.75 -7.54
CA LEU A 43 6.56 -15.92 -6.65
C LEU A 43 6.98 -16.74 -5.43
N ARG A 44 8.24 -16.61 -4.98
CA ARG A 44 8.77 -17.41 -3.88
C ARG A 44 9.04 -16.53 -2.66
N LEU A 45 8.18 -16.63 -1.64
CA LEU A 45 8.32 -15.96 -0.34
C LEU A 45 9.26 -16.72 0.62
N GLY A 46 9.71 -17.91 0.22
CA GLY A 46 10.42 -18.86 1.08
C GLY A 46 9.47 -19.66 1.97
N LYS A 47 9.94 -20.81 2.45
CA LYS A 47 9.15 -21.74 3.28
C LYS A 47 8.65 -21.12 4.61
N ASP A 48 9.40 -20.16 5.14
CA ASP A 48 9.13 -19.47 6.42
C ASP A 48 8.52 -18.07 6.20
N TYR A 49 8.23 -17.72 4.94
CA TYR A 49 7.62 -16.44 4.52
C TYR A 49 8.40 -15.20 4.97
N THR A 50 9.72 -15.26 5.01
CA THR A 50 10.58 -14.15 5.44
C THR A 50 10.79 -13.09 4.35
N THR A 51 10.58 -13.46 3.09
CA THR A 51 10.72 -12.55 1.96
C THR A 51 9.37 -11.93 1.61
N GLN A 52 9.32 -10.61 1.51
CA GLN A 52 8.23 -9.90 0.85
C GLN A 52 8.62 -9.53 -0.58
N LEU A 53 7.64 -9.52 -1.49
CA LEU A 53 7.86 -9.34 -2.92
C LEU A 53 6.94 -8.26 -3.47
N TYR A 54 7.51 -7.15 -3.93
CA TYR A 54 6.82 -6.13 -4.73
C TYR A 54 6.76 -6.60 -6.17
N PHE A 55 5.58 -6.57 -6.76
CA PHE A 55 5.30 -7.10 -8.09
C PHE A 55 4.68 -6.03 -8.98
N THR A 56 5.21 -5.89 -10.21
CA THR A 56 4.66 -5.04 -11.27
C THR A 56 3.86 -5.91 -12.23
N ILE A 57 2.58 -5.62 -12.41
CA ILE A 57 1.67 -6.43 -13.22
C ILE A 57 2.03 -6.37 -14.73
N GLU A 58 2.41 -5.21 -15.22
CA GLU A 58 2.64 -4.98 -16.65
C GLU A 58 3.76 -5.85 -17.23
N ASP A 59 4.91 -5.87 -16.56
CA ASP A 59 6.13 -6.52 -17.07
C ASP A 59 6.60 -7.70 -16.20
N GLY A 60 5.94 -7.96 -15.07
CA GLY A 60 6.26 -9.06 -14.17
C GLY A 60 7.52 -8.84 -13.34
N LYS A 61 8.01 -7.61 -13.23
CA LYS A 61 9.18 -7.31 -12.38
C LYS A 61 8.89 -7.56 -10.92
N VAL A 62 9.91 -8.05 -10.23
CA VAL A 62 9.86 -8.37 -8.80
C VAL A 62 11.05 -7.73 -8.08
N LYS A 63 10.77 -7.01 -6.98
CA LYS A 63 11.78 -6.60 -5.99
C LYS A 63 11.49 -7.31 -4.68
N GLY A 64 12.43 -8.14 -4.22
CA GLY A 64 12.31 -8.85 -2.94
C GLY A 64 13.19 -8.23 -1.85
N ASN A 65 12.72 -8.33 -0.61
CA ASN A 65 13.47 -7.98 0.59
C ASN A 65 12.89 -8.69 1.83
N ASP A 66 13.63 -8.61 2.94
CA ASP A 66 13.16 -9.13 4.23
C ASP A 66 12.13 -8.16 4.84
N PHE A 67 10.95 -8.67 5.20
CA PHE A 67 9.92 -7.86 5.84
C PHE A 67 10.27 -7.44 7.28
N GLN A 68 11.24 -8.09 7.94
CA GLN A 68 11.53 -7.88 9.37
C GLN A 68 12.39 -6.64 9.66
N VAL A 69 12.99 -6.03 8.63
CA VAL A 69 14.02 -4.99 8.80
C VAL A 69 13.47 -3.62 9.25
N TRP A 70 12.18 -3.46 9.44
CA TRP A 70 11.56 -2.20 9.82
C TRP A 70 10.54 -2.36 10.96
N ASP A 71 10.28 -1.28 11.69
CA ASP A 71 9.30 -1.24 12.77
C ASP A 71 8.10 -0.35 12.40
N LEU A 72 8.36 0.84 11.88
CA LEU A 72 7.38 1.86 11.53
C LEU A 72 7.51 2.28 10.04
N ALA A 73 6.40 2.67 9.43
CA ALA A 73 6.37 3.25 8.09
C ALA A 73 5.62 4.58 8.11
N PHE A 74 6.24 5.64 7.59
CA PHE A 74 5.73 7.00 7.59
C PHE A 74 5.29 7.41 6.19
N ASP A 75 4.08 7.96 6.06
CA ASP A 75 3.49 8.42 4.80
C ASP A 75 4.32 9.53 4.16
N CYS A 76 4.71 9.32 2.90
CA CYS A 76 5.53 10.25 2.12
C CYS A 76 4.73 11.31 1.38
N SER A 77 3.40 11.30 1.40
CA SER A 77 2.62 12.37 0.79
C SER A 77 2.82 13.70 1.54
N ALA A 78 2.73 14.82 0.83
CA ALA A 78 3.01 16.15 1.43
C ALA A 78 2.12 16.45 2.64
N ASN A 79 0.84 16.07 2.57
CA ASN A 79 -0.12 16.24 3.67
C ASN A 79 -0.29 14.96 4.51
N GLY A 80 0.50 13.93 4.24
CA GLY A 80 0.40 12.64 4.88
C GLY A 80 0.81 12.67 6.35
N LYS A 81 -0.02 12.02 7.18
CA LYS A 81 0.18 11.92 8.63
C LYS A 81 0.09 10.48 9.11
N LEU A 82 -0.13 9.54 8.18
CA LEU A 82 -0.27 8.14 8.49
C LEU A 82 1.07 7.58 8.96
N ILE A 83 1.02 6.84 10.05
CA ILE A 83 2.16 6.06 10.56
C ILE A 83 1.64 4.64 10.76
N LEU A 84 2.26 3.70 10.04
CA LEU A 84 1.92 2.27 10.08
C LEU A 84 2.94 1.51 10.92
N VAL A 85 2.51 0.41 11.49
CA VAL A 85 3.37 -0.54 12.19
C VAL A 85 3.59 -1.80 11.35
N ASN A 86 4.70 -2.48 11.56
CA ASN A 86 5.01 -3.72 10.85
C ASN A 86 4.18 -4.90 11.38
N GLY A 87 2.99 -5.11 10.82
CA GLY A 87 2.12 -6.21 11.20
C GLY A 87 2.72 -7.60 10.90
N GLY A 88 3.60 -7.73 9.91
CA GLY A 88 4.31 -8.98 9.60
C GLY A 88 5.31 -9.39 10.69
N LYS A 89 5.90 -8.40 11.34
CA LYS A 89 6.82 -8.55 12.49
C LYS A 89 6.08 -8.61 13.84
N GLU A 90 4.76 -8.50 13.80
CA GLU A 90 3.87 -8.47 14.96
C GLU A 90 4.01 -7.22 15.85
N VAL A 91 4.46 -6.11 15.27
CA VAL A 91 4.49 -4.83 15.96
C VAL A 91 3.08 -4.41 16.38
N GLN A 92 2.96 -3.91 17.61
CA GLN A 92 1.71 -3.41 18.19
C GLN A 92 1.97 -2.17 19.05
N VAL A 93 0.92 -1.40 19.30
CA VAL A 93 1.01 -0.09 19.95
C VAL A 93 0.01 -0.01 21.08
N SER A 94 0.44 0.58 22.19
CA SER A 94 -0.47 1.03 23.25
C SER A 94 -0.28 2.53 23.48
N GLU A 95 -1.36 3.31 23.49
CA GLU A 95 -1.31 4.66 24.00
C GLU A 95 -1.11 4.61 25.51
N THR A 96 -0.25 5.46 26.06
CA THR A 96 0.04 5.51 27.50
C THR A 96 -0.54 6.77 28.13
N ASP A 97 -0.62 6.79 29.46
CA ASP A 97 -0.95 7.97 30.25
C ASP A 97 0.28 8.85 30.58
N CYS A 98 1.47 8.41 30.20
CA CYS A 98 2.73 9.14 30.39
C CYS A 98 2.69 10.50 29.69
N LYS A 99 3.21 11.53 30.39
CA LYS A 99 3.35 12.88 29.83
C LYS A 99 4.70 13.11 29.19
N THR A 100 5.70 12.32 29.57
CA THR A 100 7.06 12.38 29.04
C THR A 100 7.61 10.99 28.75
N LEU A 101 8.63 10.91 27.90
CA LEU A 101 9.30 9.64 27.59
C LEU A 101 10.07 9.07 28.79
N GLY A 102 10.48 9.93 29.74
CA GLY A 102 11.22 9.54 30.95
C GLY A 102 10.37 8.87 32.03
N GLU A 103 9.02 9.01 31.97
CA GLU A 103 8.14 8.40 32.96
C GLU A 103 8.11 6.87 32.82
N PRO A 104 8.18 6.09 33.91
CA PRO A 104 8.04 4.65 33.84
C PRO A 104 6.61 4.26 33.42
N PHE A 105 6.49 3.14 32.70
CA PHE A 105 5.19 2.59 32.32
C PHE A 105 5.13 1.09 32.68
N ASN A 106 4.04 0.68 33.33
CA ASN A 106 3.83 -0.72 33.65
C ASN A 106 3.19 -1.44 32.46
N LEU A 107 3.88 -2.44 31.91
CA LEU A 107 3.39 -3.24 30.77
C LEU A 107 2.05 -3.93 31.02
N LEU A 108 1.67 -4.19 32.26
CA LEU A 108 0.36 -4.77 32.61
C LEU A 108 -0.80 -3.83 32.30
N ASN A 109 -0.54 -2.53 32.14
CA ASN A 109 -1.53 -1.53 31.79
C ASN A 109 -1.61 -1.28 30.28
N ALA A 110 -0.86 -2.02 29.47
CA ALA A 110 -0.85 -1.83 28.03
C ALA A 110 -2.12 -2.38 27.37
N GLU A 111 -2.80 -1.52 26.63
CA GLU A 111 -3.93 -1.87 25.77
C GLU A 111 -3.45 -1.89 24.32
N TRP A 112 -3.22 -3.08 23.78
CA TRP A 112 -2.58 -3.25 22.50
C TRP A 112 -3.54 -3.04 21.34
N ASN A 113 -3.07 -2.27 20.34
CA ASN A 113 -3.75 -1.96 19.11
C ASN A 113 -2.88 -2.36 17.91
N TRP A 114 -3.52 -2.62 16.79
CA TRP A 114 -2.91 -3.08 15.55
C TRP A 114 -3.43 -2.28 14.36
N ASP A 115 -2.63 -2.20 13.29
CA ASP A 115 -3.11 -1.64 12.05
C ASP A 115 -4.16 -2.54 11.41
N ASN A 116 -5.24 -1.94 10.91
CA ASN A 116 -6.15 -2.60 9.98
C ASN A 116 -5.44 -2.71 8.61
N PRO A 117 -5.30 -3.93 8.05
CA PRO A 117 -4.60 -4.12 6.79
C PRO A 117 -5.25 -3.46 5.58
N SER A 118 -6.51 -2.99 5.69
CA SER A 118 -7.19 -2.21 4.64
C SER A 118 -6.44 -0.91 4.28
N GLY A 119 -5.62 -0.39 5.20
CA GLY A 119 -4.87 0.85 5.02
C GLY A 119 -5.70 2.12 5.26
N GLU A 120 -6.91 2.01 5.82
CA GLU A 120 -7.74 3.14 6.21
C GLU A 120 -7.08 3.87 7.40
N TRP A 121 -7.00 5.20 7.34
CA TRP A 121 -6.28 6.01 8.33
C TRP A 121 -6.81 5.86 9.76
N ASN A 122 -8.12 5.70 9.91
CA ASN A 122 -8.79 5.49 11.20
C ASN A 122 -8.60 4.08 11.78
N GLY A 123 -7.98 3.18 11.01
CA GLY A 123 -7.66 1.82 11.40
C GLY A 123 -6.19 1.60 11.74
N THR A 124 -5.41 2.66 12.06
CA THR A 124 -4.01 2.51 12.45
C THR A 124 -3.86 2.29 13.94
N ALA A 125 -2.83 1.52 14.34
CA ALA A 125 -2.50 1.25 15.74
C ALA A 125 -2.15 2.51 16.52
N ILE A 126 -1.48 3.48 15.87
CA ILE A 126 -1.14 4.78 16.47
C ILE A 126 -2.36 5.69 16.55
N GLY A 127 -3.32 5.52 15.63
CA GLY A 127 -4.54 6.31 15.63
C GLY A 127 -4.31 7.80 15.40
N ASN A 128 -5.16 8.63 16.02
CA ASN A 128 -5.10 10.07 15.89
C ASN A 128 -4.08 10.67 16.88
N TRP A 129 -2.90 11.04 16.36
CA TRP A 129 -1.80 11.63 17.12
C TRP A 129 -1.70 13.15 16.94
N TRP A 130 -2.53 13.78 16.12
CA TRP A 130 -2.55 15.22 15.87
C TRP A 130 -3.95 15.80 16.09
N ASP A 131 -4.00 17.09 16.41
CA ASP A 131 -5.23 17.87 16.45
C ASP A 131 -5.59 18.34 15.04
N SER A 132 -6.76 17.97 14.55
CA SER A 132 -7.25 18.30 13.21
C SER A 132 -7.52 19.78 12.98
N LEU A 133 -7.79 20.55 14.05
CA LEU A 133 -8.08 21.99 13.99
C LEU A 133 -6.80 22.82 13.95
N THR A 134 -5.87 22.51 14.84
CA THR A 134 -4.61 23.27 14.97
C THR A 134 -3.49 22.70 14.15
N ASN A 135 -3.63 21.46 13.65
CA ASN A 135 -2.60 20.68 12.97
C ASN A 135 -1.35 20.39 13.80
N ASN A 136 -1.44 20.53 15.11
CA ASN A 136 -0.35 20.27 16.06
C ASN A 136 -0.39 18.82 16.54
N SER A 137 0.76 18.31 16.99
CA SER A 137 0.82 17.05 17.70
C SER A 137 0.05 17.12 19.02
N LEU A 138 -0.68 16.05 19.34
CA LEU A 138 -1.29 15.85 20.66
C LEU A 138 -0.25 15.48 21.72
N ASN A 139 1.02 15.34 21.34
CA ASN A 139 2.15 15.01 22.19
C ASN A 139 1.96 13.75 23.05
N LYS A 140 1.15 12.81 22.58
CA LYS A 140 0.95 11.52 23.23
C LYS A 140 2.24 10.70 23.27
N VAL A 141 2.39 9.90 24.31
CA VAL A 141 3.45 8.90 24.41
C VAL A 141 2.86 7.53 24.12
N TYR A 142 3.42 6.85 23.14
CA TYR A 142 3.05 5.50 22.73
C TYR A 142 4.08 4.49 23.20
N LEU A 143 3.62 3.35 23.63
CA LEU A 143 4.45 2.17 23.83
C LEU A 143 4.39 1.30 22.59
N ILE A 144 5.55 0.96 22.04
CA ILE A 144 5.71 0.11 20.87
C ILE A 144 6.27 -1.24 21.32
N ASP A 145 5.52 -2.31 21.10
CA ASP A 145 6.04 -3.68 21.16
C ASP A 145 6.52 -4.05 19.75
N ARG A 146 7.81 -4.25 19.58
CA ARG A 146 8.47 -4.48 18.28
C ARG A 146 8.39 -5.95 17.83
N GLY A 147 7.77 -6.80 18.64
CA GLY A 147 7.67 -8.24 18.41
C GLY A 147 8.65 -9.06 19.27
N VAL A 148 8.30 -10.32 19.46
CA VAL A 148 8.97 -11.22 20.43
C VAL A 148 10.42 -11.56 20.07
N LEU A 149 10.85 -11.36 18.83
CA LEU A 149 12.21 -11.66 18.39
C LEU A 149 13.20 -10.52 18.63
N GLU A 150 12.72 -9.33 19.03
CA GLU A 150 13.56 -8.16 19.24
C GLU A 150 14.20 -8.14 20.62
N VAL A 151 15.51 -7.90 20.68
CA VAL A 151 16.26 -7.79 21.94
C VAL A 151 15.77 -6.58 22.75
N ASN A 152 15.65 -5.42 22.09
CA ASN A 152 15.07 -4.20 22.66
C ASN A 152 13.59 -4.11 22.29
N ARG A 153 12.79 -5.08 22.74
CA ARG A 153 11.42 -5.31 22.33
C ARG A 153 10.52 -4.09 22.51
N TYR A 154 10.64 -3.39 23.63
CA TYR A 154 9.75 -2.27 23.96
C TYR A 154 10.45 -0.93 23.78
N LYS A 155 9.82 -0.03 23.04
CA LYS A 155 10.25 1.36 22.87
C LYS A 155 9.08 2.30 23.18
N LYS A 156 9.38 3.46 23.73
CA LYS A 156 8.44 4.56 23.79
C LYS A 156 8.63 5.46 22.59
N LEU A 157 7.54 5.96 22.02
CA LEU A 157 7.51 6.84 20.87
C LEU A 157 6.68 8.08 21.19
N ARG A 158 7.14 9.25 20.74
CA ARG A 158 6.39 10.50 20.73
C ARG A 158 6.55 11.16 19.36
N ILE A 159 5.43 11.49 18.73
CA ILE A 159 5.44 12.20 17.45
C ILE A 159 5.34 13.69 17.78
N ILE A 160 6.38 14.46 17.43
CA ILE A 160 6.50 15.88 17.79
C ILE A 160 5.83 16.75 16.75
N SER A 161 6.11 16.50 15.45
CA SER A 161 5.56 17.29 14.37
C SER A 161 5.64 16.56 13.04
N VAL A 162 4.88 17.07 12.07
CA VAL A 162 4.97 16.68 10.66
C VAL A 162 4.99 17.93 9.79
N SER A 163 5.77 17.87 8.74
CA SER A 163 5.85 18.87 7.68
C SER A 163 5.58 18.22 6.31
N PRO A 164 5.48 18.97 5.20
CA PRO A 164 5.43 18.39 3.87
C PRO A 164 6.65 17.53 3.51
N THR A 165 7.78 17.69 4.20
CA THR A 165 9.06 17.06 3.89
C THR A 165 9.56 16.08 4.93
N SER A 166 9.01 16.08 6.16
CA SER A 166 9.51 15.21 7.23
C SER A 166 8.53 15.02 8.38
N PHE A 167 8.73 13.95 9.13
CA PHE A 167 8.24 13.77 10.50
C PHE A 167 9.40 14.03 11.48
N PHE A 168 9.08 14.61 12.63
CA PHE A 168 10.01 14.73 13.74
C PHE A 168 9.49 13.91 14.91
N ILE A 169 10.27 12.90 15.34
CA ILE A 169 9.90 11.97 16.40
C ILE A 169 10.93 11.98 17.53
N GLN A 170 10.47 11.60 18.70
CA GLN A 170 11.32 11.24 19.84
C GLN A 170 10.99 9.84 20.31
N TYR A 171 11.98 9.11 20.78
CA TYR A 171 11.81 7.76 21.31
C TYR A 171 12.78 7.50 22.45
N ALA A 172 12.48 6.48 23.26
CA ALA A 172 13.27 6.07 24.41
C ALA A 172 13.12 4.56 24.64
N ASN A 173 13.94 4.00 25.51
CA ASN A 173 13.70 2.68 26.10
C ASN A 173 12.45 2.68 26.98
N LEU A 174 11.95 1.50 27.31
CA LEU A 174 10.79 1.32 28.19
C LEU A 174 10.97 2.01 29.55
N ASP A 175 12.15 1.94 30.13
CA ASP A 175 12.51 2.54 31.42
C ASP A 175 12.70 4.07 31.36
N GLY A 176 12.58 4.66 30.16
CA GLY A 176 12.76 6.10 29.95
C GLY A 176 14.20 6.53 29.70
N THR A 177 15.15 5.59 29.62
CA THR A 177 16.53 5.88 29.26
C THR A 177 16.73 6.02 27.76
N GLU A 178 17.90 6.51 27.34
CA GLU A 178 18.32 6.68 25.93
C GLU A 178 17.32 7.50 25.10
N ILE A 179 16.82 8.62 25.66
CA ILE A 179 15.95 9.52 24.92
C ILE A 179 16.68 10.08 23.72
N SER A 180 16.14 9.85 22.54
CA SER A 180 16.71 10.26 21.26
C SER A 180 15.65 10.96 20.41
N SER A 181 16.11 11.77 19.46
CA SER A 181 15.26 12.44 18.46
C SER A 181 15.71 12.09 17.06
N CYS A 182 14.75 11.98 16.14
CA CYS A 182 15.03 11.66 14.75
C CYS A 182 14.12 12.47 13.82
N GLU A 183 14.70 12.97 12.73
CA GLU A 183 13.95 13.49 11.59
C GLU A 183 13.81 12.39 10.54
N VAL A 184 12.57 11.97 10.26
CA VAL A 184 12.23 10.99 9.24
C VAL A 184 11.83 11.74 7.96
N LYS A 185 12.73 11.83 6.99
CA LYS A 185 12.51 12.58 5.74
C LYS A 185 11.58 11.85 4.80
N LYS A 186 10.56 12.54 4.28
CA LYS A 186 9.66 12.02 3.26
C LYS A 186 10.33 11.94 1.90
N LEU A 187 10.09 10.86 1.18
CA LEU A 187 10.60 10.61 -0.17
C LEU A 187 9.43 10.64 -1.17
N ASN A 188 9.29 11.72 -1.94
CA ASN A 188 8.15 11.93 -2.86
C ASN A 188 7.93 10.79 -3.88
N ALA A 189 8.99 10.06 -4.22
CA ALA A 189 8.93 8.92 -5.13
C ALA A 189 8.36 7.63 -4.47
N LYS A 190 8.18 7.61 -3.15
CA LYS A 190 7.73 6.45 -2.37
C LYS A 190 6.34 6.70 -1.78
N ASN A 191 5.63 5.62 -1.39
CA ASN A 191 4.43 5.76 -0.55
C ASN A 191 4.85 5.96 0.90
N TYR A 192 5.85 5.20 1.35
CA TYR A 192 6.32 5.22 2.74
C TYR A 192 7.84 5.30 2.81
N VAL A 193 8.32 5.88 3.88
CA VAL A 193 9.69 5.72 4.36
C VAL A 193 9.67 4.86 5.62
N TYR A 194 10.61 3.93 5.70
CA TYR A 194 10.65 2.91 6.74
C TYR A 194 11.68 3.25 7.81
N PHE A 195 11.35 2.94 9.05
CA PHE A 195 12.15 3.26 10.23
C PHE A 195 12.36 2.01 11.10
N ASN A 196 13.55 1.88 11.65
CA ASN A 196 13.89 0.86 12.63
C ASN A 196 14.54 1.54 13.85
N PHE A 197 14.09 1.22 15.06
CA PHE A 197 14.59 1.85 16.28
C PHE A 197 16.06 1.55 16.57
N ASP A 198 16.61 0.44 16.09
CA ASP A 198 18.02 0.10 16.28
C ASP A 198 18.93 0.75 15.22
N LYS A 199 18.32 1.29 14.14
CA LYS A 199 19.01 1.91 13.01
C LYS A 199 18.36 3.23 12.58
N PRO A 200 18.17 4.17 13.51
CA PRO A 200 17.31 5.35 13.28
C PRO A 200 17.82 6.31 12.22
N ASN A 201 19.13 6.25 11.87
CA ASN A 201 19.76 7.10 10.87
C ASN A 201 19.97 6.42 9.52
N GLU A 202 19.55 5.14 9.38
CA GLU A 202 19.66 4.40 8.13
C GLU A 202 18.41 4.60 7.27
N THR A 203 18.61 4.89 5.99
CA THR A 203 17.52 4.84 5.01
C THR A 203 17.29 3.38 4.62
N ILE A 204 16.10 2.86 4.92
CA ILE A 204 15.71 1.49 4.59
C ILE A 204 15.01 1.50 3.22
N ASP A 205 15.70 1.03 2.17
CA ASP A 205 15.15 0.97 0.79
C ASP A 205 14.39 -0.34 0.56
N LEU A 206 13.16 -0.41 1.03
CA LEU A 206 12.28 -1.57 0.83
C LEU A 206 11.41 -1.42 -0.43
N GLU A 207 10.62 -0.37 -0.44
CA GLU A 207 9.60 -0.13 -1.45
C GLU A 207 10.25 0.35 -2.77
N PRO A 208 9.85 -0.17 -3.95
CA PRO A 208 10.16 0.48 -5.22
C PRO A 208 9.52 1.88 -5.30
N GLU A 209 9.77 2.64 -6.35
CA GLU A 209 9.05 3.90 -6.58
C GLU A 209 7.54 3.64 -6.68
N LYS A 210 6.71 4.50 -6.08
CA LYS A 210 5.26 4.29 -5.93
C LYS A 210 4.48 4.06 -7.23
N ASN A 211 5.03 4.45 -8.37
CA ASN A 211 4.42 4.23 -9.69
C ASN A 211 4.96 2.98 -10.41
N SER A 212 5.87 2.21 -9.79
CA SER A 212 6.59 1.10 -10.45
C SER A 212 6.26 -0.27 -9.88
N TRP A 213 5.24 -0.39 -9.04
CA TRP A 213 4.75 -1.66 -8.54
C TRP A 213 3.23 -1.58 -8.30
N ASP A 214 2.56 -2.73 -8.24
CA ASP A 214 1.11 -2.81 -8.11
C ASP A 214 0.68 -3.65 -6.91
N LEU A 215 1.35 -4.76 -6.65
CA LEU A 215 1.01 -5.71 -5.60
C LEU A 215 2.23 -5.97 -4.72
N ILE A 216 2.00 -6.19 -3.43
CA ILE A 216 2.99 -6.74 -2.51
C ILE A 216 2.51 -8.06 -1.95
N PHE A 217 3.31 -9.11 -2.13
CA PHE A 217 3.13 -10.41 -1.50
C PHE A 217 3.94 -10.41 -0.21
N THR A 218 3.29 -10.48 0.93
CA THR A 218 3.94 -10.27 2.22
C THR A 218 3.23 -10.99 3.36
N ARG A 219 3.94 -11.12 4.48
CA ARG A 219 3.34 -11.43 5.77
C ARG A 219 2.80 -10.13 6.37
N TYR A 220 1.58 -10.18 6.91
CA TYR A 220 0.96 -9.07 7.62
C TYR A 220 0.01 -9.57 8.69
N ARG A 221 -0.54 -8.67 9.51
CA ARG A 221 -1.51 -9.02 10.53
C ARG A 221 -2.92 -8.74 10.03
N HIS A 222 -3.76 -9.76 10.02
CA HIS A 222 -5.21 -9.63 9.92
C HIS A 222 -5.81 -9.56 11.32
N VAL A 223 -6.87 -8.78 11.51
CA VAL A 223 -7.55 -8.63 12.81
C VAL A 223 -9.00 -9.05 12.67
N TYR A 224 -9.39 -10.08 13.41
CA TYR A 224 -10.78 -10.55 13.50
C TYR A 224 -11.52 -9.73 14.56
N TYR A 225 -12.04 -8.57 14.16
CA TYR A 225 -12.77 -7.65 15.04
C TYR A 225 -14.13 -8.22 15.49
N GLU A 226 -14.69 -9.19 14.76
CA GLU A 226 -15.93 -9.90 15.07
C GLU A 226 -15.79 -10.94 16.18
N MET A 227 -14.55 -11.28 16.56
CA MET A 227 -14.27 -12.22 17.66
C MET A 227 -14.24 -11.49 19.00
N ASN A 228 -14.61 -12.21 20.07
CA ASN A 228 -14.49 -11.72 21.43
C ASN A 228 -13.73 -12.75 22.30
N PRO A 229 -12.50 -12.46 22.76
CA PRO A 229 -11.75 -11.23 22.48
C PRO A 229 -11.37 -11.06 21.01
N ILE A 230 -11.06 -9.82 20.59
CA ILE A 230 -10.51 -9.52 19.26
C ILE A 230 -9.22 -10.32 19.04
N VAL A 231 -9.08 -10.96 17.87
CA VAL A 231 -7.94 -11.84 17.57
C VAL A 231 -7.10 -11.24 16.43
N PRO A 232 -5.90 -10.73 16.73
CA PRO A 232 -4.89 -10.43 15.71
C PRO A 232 -4.23 -11.73 15.23
N TYR A 233 -4.14 -11.93 13.93
CA TYR A 233 -3.62 -13.18 13.36
C TYR A 233 -2.62 -12.89 12.23
N SER A 234 -1.42 -13.49 12.32
CA SER A 234 -0.41 -13.37 11.26
C SER A 234 -0.78 -14.20 10.05
N VAL A 235 -0.88 -13.55 8.89
CA VAL A 235 -1.22 -14.17 7.62
C VAL A 235 -0.21 -13.83 6.55
N THR A 236 -0.14 -14.67 5.51
CA THR A 236 0.61 -14.39 4.28
C THR A 236 -0.37 -14.21 3.14
N GLY A 237 -0.34 -13.06 2.49
CA GLY A 237 -1.27 -12.71 1.43
C GLY A 237 -0.75 -11.60 0.53
N VAL A 238 -1.68 -10.90 -0.11
CA VAL A 238 -1.39 -9.88 -1.11
C VAL A 238 -2.09 -8.59 -0.74
N LEU A 239 -1.31 -7.50 -0.71
CA LEU A 239 -1.84 -6.16 -0.50
C LEU A 239 -1.61 -5.31 -1.76
N LEU A 240 -2.54 -4.38 -2.02
CA LEU A 240 -2.44 -3.44 -3.12
C LEU A 240 -1.45 -2.31 -2.81
N ASN A 241 -0.82 -1.79 -3.85
CA ASN A 241 -0.16 -0.49 -3.78
C ASN A 241 -1.20 0.59 -3.47
N PRO A 242 -1.04 1.38 -2.38
CA PRO A 242 -1.98 2.45 -2.04
C PRO A 242 -2.02 3.57 -3.07
N ASN A 243 -1.02 3.65 -3.96
CA ASN A 243 -0.97 4.65 -5.01
C ASN A 243 -1.76 4.20 -6.25
N LYS A 244 -3.05 4.53 -6.28
CA LYS A 244 -3.97 4.36 -7.43
C LYS A 244 -4.36 2.94 -7.81
N VAL A 245 -3.77 1.89 -7.23
CA VAL A 245 -4.20 0.52 -7.51
C VAL A 245 -5.52 0.27 -6.81
N VAL A 246 -6.48 -0.26 -7.57
CA VAL A 246 -7.81 -0.62 -7.07
C VAL A 246 -8.19 -2.00 -7.57
N CYS A 247 -9.01 -2.70 -6.79
CA CYS A 247 -9.36 -4.09 -7.10
C CYS A 247 -10.82 -4.40 -6.76
N TYR A 248 -11.39 -5.37 -7.46
CA TYR A 248 -12.65 -6.03 -7.11
C TYR A 248 -12.43 -7.54 -7.06
N LYS A 249 -12.98 -8.20 -6.05
CA LYS A 249 -12.96 -9.66 -5.89
C LYS A 249 -14.28 -10.22 -6.35
N ASP A 250 -14.27 -10.92 -7.48
CA ASP A 250 -15.44 -11.63 -8.01
C ASP A 250 -15.41 -13.11 -7.63
N SER A 251 -16.61 -13.69 -7.44
CA SER A 251 -16.80 -15.11 -7.19
C SER A 251 -17.97 -15.71 -7.97
N LEU A 252 -18.61 -14.91 -8.83
CA LEU A 252 -19.84 -15.26 -9.53
C LEU A 252 -19.61 -15.48 -11.02
N ILE A 253 -18.69 -14.71 -11.62
CA ILE A 253 -18.41 -14.75 -13.06
C ILE A 253 -17.12 -15.56 -13.27
N GLY A 254 -17.15 -16.53 -14.16
CA GLY A 254 -15.96 -17.32 -14.46
C GLY A 254 -14.84 -16.48 -15.08
N PHE A 255 -13.60 -16.75 -14.71
CA PHE A 255 -12.40 -16.02 -15.17
C PHE A 255 -12.39 -15.76 -16.69
N ASN A 256 -12.76 -16.77 -17.50
CA ASN A 256 -12.74 -16.65 -18.96
C ASN A 256 -13.85 -15.76 -19.52
N GLN A 257 -14.92 -15.52 -18.78
CA GLN A 257 -16.08 -14.70 -19.17
C GLN A 257 -15.88 -13.20 -18.87
N ILE A 258 -14.87 -12.86 -18.05
CA ILE A 258 -14.57 -11.46 -17.71
C ILE A 258 -13.69 -10.86 -18.81
N ASP A 259 -14.28 -9.93 -19.57
CA ASP A 259 -13.60 -9.04 -20.51
C ASP A 259 -13.55 -7.61 -19.96
N ILE A 260 -13.04 -6.66 -20.76
CA ILE A 260 -12.95 -5.25 -20.36
C ILE A 260 -14.33 -4.59 -20.10
N ASN A 261 -15.37 -5.01 -20.81
CA ASN A 261 -16.72 -4.44 -20.68
C ASN A 261 -17.35 -4.89 -19.36
N VAL A 262 -17.18 -6.17 -19.02
CA VAL A 262 -17.59 -6.73 -17.73
C VAL A 262 -16.77 -6.10 -16.61
N ALA A 263 -15.45 -6.01 -16.75
CA ALA A 263 -14.56 -5.44 -15.74
C ALA A 263 -14.91 -3.98 -15.38
N LYS A 264 -15.33 -3.18 -16.36
CA LYS A 264 -15.73 -1.77 -16.15
C LYS A 264 -17.07 -1.61 -15.41
N GLN A 265 -17.87 -2.66 -15.26
CA GLN A 265 -19.12 -2.62 -14.52
C GLN A 265 -18.93 -2.77 -13.01
N PHE A 266 -17.78 -3.25 -12.57
CA PHE A 266 -17.49 -3.43 -11.14
C PHE A 266 -17.08 -2.12 -10.47
N THR A 267 -17.52 -1.93 -9.23
CA THR A 267 -17.04 -0.88 -8.34
C THR A 267 -15.76 -1.35 -7.66
N LEU A 268 -14.61 -0.84 -8.13
CA LEU A 268 -13.32 -1.23 -7.60
C LEU A 268 -13.05 -0.53 -6.26
N SER A 269 -12.48 -1.26 -5.30
CA SER A 269 -12.10 -0.78 -3.98
C SER A 269 -10.61 -0.46 -3.92
N ASN A 270 -10.24 0.56 -3.14
CA ASN A 270 -8.86 0.92 -2.82
C ASN A 270 -8.36 0.32 -1.50
N LYS A 271 -9.16 -0.54 -0.85
CA LYS A 271 -8.70 -1.25 0.35
C LYS A 271 -7.51 -2.13 -0.01
N LYS A 272 -6.41 -1.95 0.71
CA LYS A 272 -5.14 -2.64 0.41
C LYS A 272 -5.28 -4.16 0.45
N ASP A 273 -6.11 -4.67 1.34
CA ASP A 273 -6.29 -6.10 1.61
C ASP A 273 -7.43 -6.77 0.83
N ILE A 274 -7.96 -6.15 -0.22
CA ILE A 274 -9.06 -6.69 -1.02
C ILE A 274 -8.74 -8.04 -1.67
N ILE A 275 -7.48 -8.29 -2.01
CA ILE A 275 -6.98 -9.61 -2.42
C ILE A 275 -6.76 -10.45 -1.17
N GLY A 276 -6.03 -9.91 -0.19
CA GLY A 276 -5.86 -10.49 1.12
C GLY A 276 -5.15 -11.84 1.13
N PHE A 277 -5.54 -12.67 2.07
CA PHE A 277 -4.99 -14.01 2.28
C PHE A 277 -6.00 -15.13 2.02
N ASP A 278 -7.28 -14.82 1.93
CA ASP A 278 -8.41 -15.75 1.90
C ASP A 278 -8.71 -16.33 0.50
N TRP A 279 -7.79 -16.14 -0.46
CA TRP A 279 -7.79 -16.85 -1.73
C TRP A 279 -7.35 -18.32 -1.60
N LYS A 280 -6.87 -18.72 -0.41
CA LYS A 280 -6.49 -20.08 -0.03
C LYS A 280 -7.00 -20.40 1.37
N ASN A 281 -7.33 -21.67 1.60
CA ASN A 281 -7.68 -22.21 2.91
C ASN A 281 -6.65 -23.24 3.33
N TYR A 282 -6.40 -23.36 4.64
CA TYR A 282 -5.62 -24.47 5.18
C TYR A 282 -6.54 -25.62 5.53
N ASP A 283 -6.35 -26.75 4.88
CA ASP A 283 -7.02 -28.00 5.20
C ASP A 283 -6.26 -28.71 6.32
N PHE A 284 -6.82 -28.71 7.51
CA PHE A 284 -6.21 -29.35 8.70
C PHE A 284 -6.14 -30.86 8.59
N ALA A 285 -7.05 -31.52 7.86
CA ALA A 285 -7.06 -32.96 7.69
C ALA A 285 -5.94 -33.43 6.74
N LEU A 286 -5.67 -32.64 5.70
CA LEU A 286 -4.64 -32.92 4.71
C LEU A 286 -3.29 -32.22 5.01
N GLY A 287 -3.25 -31.31 5.98
CA GLY A 287 -2.06 -30.55 6.35
C GLY A 287 -1.54 -29.62 5.25
N ARG A 288 -2.40 -29.11 4.39
CA ARG A 288 -2.00 -28.31 3.23
C ARG A 288 -2.94 -27.12 2.96
N PHE A 289 -2.46 -26.17 2.16
CA PHE A 289 -3.28 -25.11 1.61
C PHE A 289 -3.93 -25.55 0.30
N ASP A 290 -5.22 -25.23 0.15
CA ASP A 290 -5.97 -25.38 -1.09
C ASP A 290 -6.44 -24.00 -1.59
N VAL A 291 -6.28 -23.75 -2.90
CA VAL A 291 -6.68 -22.49 -3.53
C VAL A 291 -8.18 -22.48 -3.83
N ILE A 292 -8.83 -21.37 -3.52
CA ILE A 292 -10.25 -21.15 -3.82
C ILE A 292 -10.40 -20.68 -5.27
N ARG A 293 -10.56 -21.62 -6.19
CA ARG A 293 -10.51 -21.42 -7.64
C ARG A 293 -11.62 -20.55 -8.25
N LYS A 294 -12.71 -20.30 -7.50
CA LYS A 294 -13.81 -19.45 -7.96
C LYS A 294 -13.50 -17.96 -7.94
N TYR A 295 -12.45 -17.53 -7.23
CA TYR A 295 -12.14 -16.11 -7.13
C TYR A 295 -11.38 -15.60 -8.35
N THR A 296 -11.88 -14.49 -8.90
CA THR A 296 -11.21 -13.66 -9.91
C THR A 296 -11.06 -12.26 -9.37
N TYR A 297 -9.86 -11.72 -9.45
CA TYR A 297 -9.55 -10.36 -9.02
C TYR A 297 -9.43 -9.45 -10.24
N ILE A 298 -10.28 -8.43 -10.31
CA ILE A 298 -10.24 -7.40 -11.35
C ILE A 298 -9.42 -6.25 -10.79
N ILE A 299 -8.26 -5.99 -11.38
CA ILE A 299 -7.28 -5.01 -10.89
C ILE A 299 -7.14 -3.91 -11.92
N LYS A 300 -7.17 -2.68 -11.47
CA LYS A 300 -6.75 -1.51 -12.24
C LYS A 300 -5.43 -1.03 -11.65
N ASP A 301 -4.37 -1.08 -12.45
CA ASP A 301 -3.00 -0.81 -12.03
C ASP A 301 -2.71 0.69 -11.82
N THR A 302 -1.47 1.04 -11.44
CA THR A 302 -1.00 2.41 -11.24
C THR A 302 -1.14 3.30 -12.48
N LYS A 303 -1.20 2.71 -13.68
CA LYS A 303 -1.38 3.39 -14.98
C LYS A 303 -2.84 3.44 -15.44
N GLY A 304 -3.75 2.84 -14.70
CA GLY A 304 -5.17 2.79 -15.03
C GLY A 304 -5.54 1.67 -16.01
N ILE A 305 -4.68 0.69 -16.23
CA ILE A 305 -4.90 -0.46 -17.11
C ILE A 305 -5.61 -1.56 -16.32
N TYR A 306 -6.59 -2.21 -16.94
CA TYR A 306 -7.35 -3.29 -16.33
C TYR A 306 -6.71 -4.64 -16.59
N TYR A 307 -6.67 -5.46 -15.53
CA TYR A 307 -6.22 -6.84 -15.54
C TYR A 307 -7.20 -7.71 -14.78
N LYS A 308 -7.22 -9.00 -15.11
CA LYS A 308 -7.83 -10.03 -14.27
C LYS A 308 -6.77 -11.01 -13.79
N LEU A 309 -6.85 -11.40 -12.54
CA LEU A 309 -5.94 -12.33 -11.87
C LEU A 309 -6.73 -13.44 -11.18
N ARG A 310 -6.21 -14.68 -11.22
CA ARG A 310 -6.65 -15.78 -10.36
C ARG A 310 -5.48 -16.56 -9.83
N PHE A 311 -5.60 -17.09 -8.63
CA PHE A 311 -4.61 -17.96 -8.04
C PHE A 311 -4.81 -19.40 -8.50
N ILE A 312 -3.70 -20.12 -8.70
CA ILE A 312 -3.66 -21.49 -9.20
C ILE A 312 -3.13 -22.44 -8.13
N ASP A 313 -2.10 -22.02 -7.39
CA ASP A 313 -1.44 -22.84 -6.36
C ASP A 313 -0.73 -21.97 -5.34
N PHE A 314 -0.25 -22.59 -4.25
CA PHE A 314 0.58 -21.96 -3.20
C PHE A 314 1.90 -22.70 -2.98
N TYR A 315 2.16 -23.73 -3.77
CA TYR A 315 3.35 -24.58 -3.68
C TYR A 315 4.22 -24.42 -4.92
N ASP A 316 5.54 -24.56 -4.75
CA ASP A 316 6.46 -24.64 -5.88
C ASP A 316 6.46 -26.04 -6.54
N GLU A 317 7.39 -26.26 -7.48
CA GLU A 317 7.54 -27.52 -8.21
C GLU A 317 8.03 -28.67 -7.32
N GLN A 318 8.61 -28.37 -6.16
CA GLN A 318 9.09 -29.31 -5.16
C GLN A 318 8.04 -29.56 -4.05
N GLY A 319 6.86 -28.94 -4.14
CA GLY A 319 5.82 -29.03 -3.11
C GLY A 319 6.09 -28.19 -1.86
N ILE A 320 7.01 -27.22 -1.95
CA ILE A 320 7.31 -26.30 -0.84
C ILE A 320 6.30 -25.16 -0.85
N LYS A 321 5.63 -24.94 0.29
CA LYS A 321 4.67 -23.82 0.48
C LYS A 321 5.34 -22.44 0.41
N GLY A 322 4.55 -21.39 0.20
CA GLY A 322 5.07 -20.03 0.14
C GLY A 322 5.45 -19.60 -1.29
N ALA A 323 4.90 -20.28 -2.27
CA ALA A 323 5.11 -20.00 -3.68
C ALA A 323 3.76 -19.75 -4.39
N PRO A 324 3.07 -18.61 -4.14
CA PRO A 324 1.83 -18.30 -4.84
C PRO A 324 2.03 -18.36 -6.35
N LYS A 325 1.23 -19.22 -7.00
CA LYS A 325 1.11 -19.32 -8.46
C LYS A 325 -0.18 -18.69 -8.89
N PHE A 326 -0.12 -17.84 -9.89
CA PHE A 326 -1.30 -17.16 -10.41
C PHE A 326 -1.20 -16.89 -11.90
N GLU A 327 -2.36 -16.78 -12.50
CA GLU A 327 -2.55 -16.32 -13.86
C GLU A 327 -3.03 -14.90 -13.89
N ILE A 328 -2.51 -14.10 -14.80
CA ILE A 328 -2.92 -12.72 -15.02
C ILE A 328 -3.06 -12.42 -16.50
N GLN A 329 -4.07 -11.63 -16.85
CA GLN A 329 -4.33 -11.22 -18.22
C GLN A 329 -4.75 -9.75 -18.27
N ARG A 330 -4.13 -8.98 -19.16
CA ARG A 330 -4.60 -7.63 -19.50
C ARG A 330 -5.94 -7.73 -20.24
N LEU A 331 -6.89 -6.86 -19.88
CA LEU A 331 -8.23 -6.79 -20.46
C LEU A 331 -8.34 -5.70 -21.54
#